data_ce96b10d7358bceda6ef5f025c23d00b
#
_entry.id   ce96b10d7358bceda6ef5f025c23d00b
#
_cell.length_a   1.000
_cell.length_b   1.000
_cell.length_c   1.000
_cell.angle_alpha   90.00
_cell.angle_beta   90.00
_cell.angle_gamma   90.00
#
_symmetry.space_group_name_H-M   'P 1'
#
loop_
_entity.id
_entity.type
_entity.pdbx_description
1 polymer ?
#
loop_
_entity_poly.entity_id
_entity_poly.type
_entity_poly.pdbx_seq_one_letter_code
_entity_poly.pdbx_strand_id
1 'polypeptide(L)'
;MQNRDGGWGAFDRDNDRAILNHIPFADHNAMLDPSSPDVTARVLECFGRFGWTDADPRIQRAIAYLLKEQYPNGPWYGRWGVNYVYGTSGVLRALHSVGLREHPAMLKAVEWLRSVQNPDGGFGESCTSYNDPSQMGRGESTPSQTAWGLLGLLTVNSPNDPAVQSAVAYLLERQNDHGSWDEQPFTGTGFPKVFYLKYHLYRHYFPMFALARYRQLARV
;
A
#
# COMPACT_ATOMS: atom_id res chain seq x y z
N MET A 1 -12.75 14.06 10.61
CA MET A 1 -12.75 13.76 9.16
C MET A 1 -13.07 12.29 8.81
N GLN A 2 -13.28 11.37 9.79
CA GLN A 2 -13.69 9.99 9.49
C GLN A 2 -15.07 9.95 8.83
N ASN A 3 -15.21 9.23 7.72
CA ASN A 3 -16.47 9.05 7.01
C ASN A 3 -17.43 8.13 7.77
N ARG A 4 -18.71 8.11 7.37
CA ARG A 4 -19.73 7.26 7.99
C ARG A 4 -19.46 5.78 7.84
N ASP A 5 -18.80 5.38 6.75
CA ASP A 5 -18.39 3.99 6.48
C ASP A 5 -17.20 3.51 7.33
N GLY A 6 -16.57 4.42 8.09
CA GLY A 6 -15.41 4.15 8.95
C GLY A 6 -14.06 4.45 8.32
N GLY A 7 -13.99 4.69 7.00
CA GLY A 7 -12.78 5.06 6.29
C GLY A 7 -12.49 6.56 6.26
N TRP A 8 -11.48 6.93 5.47
CA TRP A 8 -11.12 8.31 5.16
C TRP A 8 -10.92 8.49 3.67
N GLY A 9 -11.44 9.58 3.12
CA GLY A 9 -11.02 10.17 1.86
C GLY A 9 -9.78 11.04 2.04
N ALA A 10 -9.26 11.58 0.95
CA ALA A 10 -8.05 12.41 0.96
C ALA A 10 -8.33 13.87 1.37
N PHE A 11 -9.48 14.41 1.01
CA PHE A 11 -9.80 15.84 1.13
C PHE A 11 -11.08 16.09 1.90
N ASP A 12 -12.18 15.38 1.54
CA ASP A 12 -13.52 15.68 2.00
C ASP A 12 -14.10 14.56 2.87
N ARG A 13 -15.04 14.94 3.73
CA ARG A 13 -15.80 13.99 4.52
C ARG A 13 -17.13 13.65 3.84
N ASP A 14 -17.43 12.34 3.72
CA ASP A 14 -18.69 11.81 3.18
C ASP A 14 -19.01 12.35 1.76
N ASN A 15 -17.99 12.63 0.95
CA ASN A 15 -18.12 13.08 -0.43
C ASN A 15 -18.12 11.88 -1.39
N ASP A 16 -19.21 11.10 -1.39
CA ASP A 16 -19.33 9.81 -2.09
C ASP A 16 -20.58 9.68 -2.99
N ARG A 17 -21.31 10.78 -3.24
CA ARG A 17 -22.54 10.77 -4.02
C ARG A 17 -22.26 10.52 -5.50
N ALA A 18 -22.46 9.28 -5.95
CA ALA A 18 -22.17 8.82 -7.32
C ALA A 18 -22.79 9.68 -8.44
N ILE A 19 -23.92 10.38 -8.16
CA ILE A 19 -24.54 11.31 -9.13
C ILE A 19 -23.60 12.43 -9.59
N LEU A 20 -22.63 12.81 -8.76
CA LEU A 20 -21.63 13.84 -9.10
C LEU A 20 -20.71 13.41 -10.26
N ASN A 21 -20.55 12.12 -10.52
CA ASN A 21 -19.77 11.61 -11.66
C ASN A 21 -20.50 11.84 -13.01
N HIS A 22 -21.78 12.14 -13.00
CA HIS A 22 -22.57 12.41 -14.22
C HIS A 22 -22.60 13.88 -14.59
N ILE A 23 -21.94 14.74 -13.82
CA ILE A 23 -21.86 16.17 -14.12
C ILE A 23 -20.90 16.37 -15.29
N PRO A 24 -21.33 16.96 -16.44
CA PRO A 24 -20.55 16.99 -17.68
C PRO A 24 -19.21 17.75 -17.59
N PHE A 25 -19.07 18.63 -16.60
CA PHE A 25 -17.85 19.39 -16.35
C PHE A 25 -17.07 18.87 -15.12
N ALA A 26 -17.48 17.72 -14.56
CA ALA A 26 -16.73 17.03 -13.50
C ALA A 26 -15.50 16.38 -14.12
N ASP A 27 -14.36 17.03 -13.96
CA ASP A 27 -13.09 16.60 -14.56
C ASP A 27 -12.56 15.35 -13.81
N HIS A 28 -12.23 14.30 -14.56
CA HIS A 28 -11.54 13.10 -14.05
C HIS A 28 -12.19 12.40 -12.85
N ASN A 29 -13.50 12.52 -12.65
CA ASN A 29 -14.20 12.11 -11.42
C ASN A 29 -13.70 12.81 -10.14
N ALA A 30 -13.09 13.99 -10.28
CA ALA A 30 -12.46 14.74 -9.19
C ALA A 30 -13.47 15.36 -8.20
N MET A 31 -14.75 15.31 -8.50
CA MET A 31 -15.79 15.80 -7.58
C MET A 31 -16.08 14.85 -6.42
N LEU A 32 -15.60 13.61 -6.49
CA LEU A 32 -15.77 12.62 -5.44
C LEU A 32 -14.46 12.37 -4.68
N ASP A 33 -14.60 12.20 -3.38
CA ASP A 33 -13.50 11.80 -2.49
C ASP A 33 -13.95 10.69 -1.54
N PRO A 34 -14.29 9.51 -2.06
CA PRO A 34 -14.74 8.39 -1.23
C PRO A 34 -13.59 7.89 -0.35
N SER A 35 -13.96 7.19 0.73
CA SER A 35 -12.98 6.45 1.52
C SER A 35 -12.17 5.52 0.62
N SER A 36 -10.88 5.43 0.90
CA SER A 36 -10.01 4.47 0.23
C SER A 36 -9.12 3.71 1.24
N PRO A 37 -8.77 2.43 0.94
CA PRO A 37 -7.99 1.63 1.87
C PRO A 37 -6.63 2.24 2.19
N ASP A 38 -5.94 2.82 1.20
CA ASP A 38 -4.61 3.40 1.37
C ASP A 38 -4.62 4.68 2.22
N VAL A 39 -5.59 5.60 2.04
CA VAL A 39 -5.72 6.78 2.90
C VAL A 39 -6.14 6.37 4.32
N THR A 40 -7.13 5.48 4.43
CA THR A 40 -7.58 4.95 5.73
C THR A 40 -6.43 4.29 6.48
N ALA A 41 -5.61 3.50 5.78
CA ALA A 41 -4.43 2.85 6.35
C ALA A 41 -3.40 3.87 6.87
N ARG A 42 -3.14 4.95 6.12
CA ARG A 42 -2.20 6.00 6.58
C ARG A 42 -2.66 6.68 7.86
N VAL A 43 -3.96 7.00 7.93
CA VAL A 43 -4.55 7.59 9.14
C VAL A 43 -4.48 6.61 10.31
N LEU A 44 -4.85 5.35 10.08
CA LEU A 44 -4.83 4.31 11.12
C LEU A 44 -3.40 4.03 11.62
N GLU A 45 -2.40 3.93 10.71
CA GLU A 45 -1.00 3.78 11.10
C GLU A 45 -0.52 4.97 11.96
N CYS A 46 -0.91 6.19 11.60
CA CYS A 46 -0.60 7.39 12.37
C CYS A 46 -1.15 7.28 13.80
N PHE A 47 -2.42 6.95 13.96
CA PHE A 47 -3.02 6.78 15.29
C PHE A 47 -2.38 5.64 16.08
N GLY A 48 -2.09 4.50 15.46
CA GLY A 48 -1.38 3.39 16.10
C GLY A 48 0.00 3.81 16.63
N ARG A 49 0.73 4.67 15.89
CA ARG A 49 2.02 5.22 16.35
C ARG A 49 1.89 6.19 17.53
N PHE A 50 0.73 6.82 17.72
CA PHE A 50 0.39 7.60 18.91
C PHE A 50 -0.15 6.73 20.06
N GLY A 51 -0.11 5.41 19.93
CA GLY A 51 -0.53 4.48 20.97
C GLY A 51 -2.04 4.22 21.03
N TRP A 52 -2.79 4.61 19.99
CA TRP A 52 -4.21 4.28 19.90
C TRP A 52 -4.37 2.81 19.48
N THR A 53 -5.32 2.14 20.08
CA THR A 53 -5.61 0.71 19.86
C THR A 53 -7.06 0.51 19.41
N ASP A 54 -7.42 -0.74 19.16
CA ASP A 54 -8.78 -1.18 18.87
C ASP A 54 -9.80 -0.95 20.00
N ALA A 55 -9.35 -0.48 21.17
CA ALA A 55 -10.26 -0.01 22.23
C ALA A 55 -11.00 1.29 21.86
N ASP A 56 -10.48 2.10 20.93
CA ASP A 56 -11.13 3.33 20.47
C ASP A 56 -12.16 3.02 19.37
N PRO A 57 -13.42 3.49 19.50
CA PRO A 57 -14.47 3.22 18.51
C PRO A 57 -14.16 3.72 17.10
N ARG A 58 -13.32 4.74 16.96
CA ARG A 58 -12.90 5.26 15.64
C ARG A 58 -11.94 4.31 14.96
N ILE A 59 -11.03 3.72 15.74
CA ILE A 59 -10.09 2.69 15.29
C ILE A 59 -10.86 1.42 14.90
N GLN A 60 -11.82 0.98 15.72
CA GLN A 60 -12.67 -0.18 15.39
C GLN A 60 -13.40 0.00 14.04
N ARG A 61 -13.99 1.19 13.80
CA ARG A 61 -14.66 1.45 12.52
C ARG A 61 -13.69 1.45 11.35
N ALA A 62 -12.48 1.98 11.53
CA ALA A 62 -11.44 1.95 10.48
C ALA A 62 -11.00 0.52 10.16
N ILE A 63 -10.78 -0.30 11.19
CA ILE A 63 -10.47 -1.72 11.03
C ILE A 63 -11.61 -2.43 10.29
N ALA A 64 -12.87 -2.24 10.71
CA ALA A 64 -14.02 -2.84 10.05
C ALA A 64 -14.13 -2.44 8.58
N TYR A 65 -13.89 -1.16 8.25
CA TYR A 65 -13.82 -0.67 6.88
C TYR A 65 -12.73 -1.41 6.09
N LEU A 66 -11.51 -1.46 6.59
CA LEU A 66 -10.39 -2.11 5.90
C LEU A 66 -10.64 -3.61 5.69
N LEU A 67 -11.18 -4.31 6.68
CA LEU A 67 -11.50 -5.74 6.56
C LEU A 67 -12.59 -5.99 5.50
N LYS A 68 -13.57 -5.11 5.38
CA LYS A 68 -14.61 -5.17 4.36
C LYS A 68 -14.07 -4.94 2.95
N GLU A 69 -13.10 -4.04 2.80
CA GLU A 69 -12.51 -3.66 1.50
C GLU A 69 -11.43 -4.66 1.00
N GLN A 70 -11.12 -5.70 1.78
CA GLN A 70 -10.16 -6.72 1.35
C GLN A 70 -10.71 -7.55 0.19
N TYR A 71 -9.94 -7.67 -0.87
CA TYR A 71 -10.28 -8.56 -1.98
C TYR A 71 -10.26 -10.04 -1.57
N PRO A 72 -11.10 -10.88 -2.19
CA PRO A 72 -11.18 -12.31 -1.83
C PRO A 72 -9.86 -13.07 -1.94
N ASN A 73 -8.94 -12.63 -2.79
CA ASN A 73 -7.60 -13.21 -2.94
C ASN A 73 -6.53 -12.58 -2.03
N GLY A 74 -6.88 -11.59 -1.18
CA GLY A 74 -6.04 -11.07 -0.10
C GLY A 74 -5.62 -9.62 -0.15
N PRO A 75 -5.41 -8.95 -1.28
CA PRO A 75 -4.89 -7.59 -1.36
C PRO A 75 -5.94 -6.51 -1.08
N TRP A 76 -5.46 -5.28 -0.95
CA TRP A 76 -6.26 -4.06 -0.92
C TRP A 76 -5.87 -3.12 -2.05
N TYR A 77 -6.87 -2.43 -2.57
CA TYR A 77 -6.73 -1.39 -3.58
C TYR A 77 -5.95 -0.19 -3.07
N GLY A 78 -5.11 0.38 -3.94
CA GLY A 78 -4.38 1.62 -3.70
C GLY A 78 -4.83 2.73 -4.66
N ARG A 79 -5.45 3.78 -4.13
CA ARG A 79 -5.91 4.92 -4.94
C ARG A 79 -4.77 5.83 -5.37
N TRP A 80 -3.81 6.10 -4.47
CA TRP A 80 -2.77 7.12 -4.66
C TRP A 80 -1.39 6.57 -5.03
N GLY A 81 -1.22 5.28 -5.01
CA GLY A 81 -0.03 4.56 -5.47
C GLY A 81 -0.43 3.33 -6.26
N VAL A 82 0.38 2.93 -7.23
CA VAL A 82 0.13 1.80 -8.13
C VAL A 82 0.51 0.50 -7.46
N ASN A 83 -0.42 -0.34 -7.32
CA ASN A 83 -1.85 -0.28 -6.99
C ASN A 83 -2.09 -1.19 -5.77
N TYR A 84 -2.25 -2.52 -6.01
CA TYR A 84 -2.54 -3.47 -4.92
C TYR A 84 -1.32 -3.76 -4.04
N VAL A 85 -0.10 -3.74 -4.57
CA VAL A 85 1.12 -3.85 -3.76
C VAL A 85 1.22 -2.68 -2.78
N TYR A 86 0.95 -1.46 -3.24
CA TYR A 86 0.93 -0.26 -2.42
C TYR A 86 -0.18 -0.28 -1.36
N GLY A 87 -1.42 -0.53 -1.77
CA GLY A 87 -2.57 -0.57 -0.87
C GLY A 87 -2.41 -1.65 0.20
N THR A 88 -2.01 -2.86 -0.20
CA THR A 88 -1.81 -3.99 0.71
C THR A 88 -0.71 -3.70 1.73
N SER A 89 0.44 -3.18 1.30
CA SER A 89 1.52 -2.80 2.20
C SER A 89 1.08 -1.75 3.23
N GLY A 90 0.33 -0.74 2.80
CA GLY A 90 -0.21 0.29 3.68
C GLY A 90 -1.14 -0.29 4.74
N VAL A 91 -2.09 -1.14 4.34
CA VAL A 91 -3.06 -1.75 5.25
C VAL A 91 -2.39 -2.71 6.23
N LEU A 92 -1.46 -3.54 5.78
CA LEU A 92 -0.69 -4.44 6.66
C LEU A 92 0.03 -3.65 7.77
N ARG A 93 0.69 -2.55 7.43
CA ARG A 93 1.37 -1.69 8.40
C ARG A 93 0.40 -1.03 9.37
N ALA A 94 -0.74 -0.58 8.87
CA ALA A 94 -1.79 0.02 9.69
C ALA A 94 -2.36 -0.96 10.71
N LEU A 95 -2.78 -2.15 10.27
CA LEU A 95 -3.31 -3.18 11.16
C LEU A 95 -2.27 -3.64 12.19
N HIS A 96 -1.00 -3.79 11.77
CA HIS A 96 0.10 -4.10 12.68
C HIS A 96 0.26 -3.02 13.77
N SER A 97 0.15 -1.74 13.41
CA SER A 97 0.36 -0.62 14.33
C SER A 97 -0.67 -0.53 15.46
N VAL A 98 -1.88 -1.05 15.22
CA VAL A 98 -2.98 -1.11 16.20
C VAL A 98 -3.10 -2.49 16.89
N GLY A 99 -2.13 -3.39 16.69
CA GLY A 99 -2.02 -4.64 17.43
C GLY A 99 -2.58 -5.89 16.75
N LEU A 100 -3.12 -5.80 15.53
CA LEU A 100 -3.75 -6.92 14.81
C LEU A 100 -2.75 -7.80 14.04
N ARG A 101 -1.64 -8.23 14.67
CA ARG A 101 -0.51 -8.89 13.99
C ARG A 101 -0.83 -10.26 13.41
N GLU A 102 -1.71 -11.00 14.04
CA GLU A 102 -2.05 -12.40 13.69
C GLU A 102 -3.46 -12.52 13.09
N HIS A 103 -4.07 -11.40 12.72
CA HIS A 103 -5.41 -11.42 12.14
C HIS A 103 -5.42 -12.18 10.79
N PRO A 104 -6.39 -13.06 10.53
CA PRO A 104 -6.44 -13.87 9.29
C PRO A 104 -6.34 -13.06 7.99
N ALA A 105 -6.90 -11.84 7.98
CA ALA A 105 -6.78 -10.92 6.86
C ALA A 105 -5.33 -10.53 6.56
N MET A 106 -4.49 -10.34 7.59
CA MET A 106 -3.07 -10.03 7.41
C MET A 106 -2.30 -11.24 6.85
N LEU A 107 -2.54 -12.42 7.39
CA LEU A 107 -1.89 -13.66 6.92
C LEU A 107 -2.21 -13.88 5.43
N LYS A 108 -3.48 -13.74 5.06
CA LYS A 108 -3.93 -13.86 3.67
C LYS A 108 -3.27 -12.84 2.73
N ALA A 109 -3.11 -11.60 3.18
CA ALA A 109 -2.47 -10.55 2.41
C ALA A 109 -0.96 -10.77 2.23
N VAL A 110 -0.29 -11.30 3.26
CA VAL A 110 1.13 -11.67 3.18
C VAL A 110 1.33 -12.84 2.20
N GLU A 111 0.46 -13.85 2.21
CA GLU A 111 0.52 -14.93 1.23
C GLU A 111 0.28 -14.41 -0.20
N TRP A 112 -0.63 -13.44 -0.37
CA TRP A 112 -0.79 -12.79 -1.66
C TRP A 112 0.49 -12.04 -2.08
N LEU A 113 1.13 -11.27 -1.20
CA LEU A 113 2.40 -10.61 -1.52
C LEU A 113 3.46 -11.61 -1.95
N ARG A 114 3.60 -12.76 -1.24
CA ARG A 114 4.52 -13.83 -1.65
C ARG A 114 4.22 -14.35 -3.05
N SER A 115 2.95 -14.51 -3.39
CA SER A 115 2.52 -15.05 -4.68
C SER A 115 2.77 -14.13 -5.88
N VAL A 116 2.95 -12.84 -5.63
CA VAL A 116 3.21 -11.81 -6.66
C VAL A 116 4.65 -11.26 -6.64
N GLN A 117 5.51 -11.79 -5.77
CA GLN A 117 6.93 -11.47 -5.79
C GLN A 117 7.55 -12.02 -7.07
N ASN A 118 8.30 -11.17 -7.78
CA ASN A 118 8.95 -11.55 -9.02
C ASN A 118 10.17 -12.48 -8.77
N PRO A 119 10.61 -13.26 -9.77
CA PRO A 119 11.77 -14.17 -9.64
C PRO A 119 13.08 -13.46 -9.28
N ASP A 120 13.21 -12.16 -9.57
CA ASP A 120 14.36 -11.33 -9.18
C ASP A 120 14.30 -10.85 -7.72
N GLY A 121 13.30 -11.29 -6.96
CA GLY A 121 13.06 -10.89 -5.57
C GLY A 121 12.34 -9.56 -5.40
N GLY A 122 12.15 -8.79 -6.47
CA GLY A 122 11.47 -7.51 -6.45
C GLY A 122 9.95 -7.63 -6.51
N PHE A 123 9.29 -6.49 -6.45
CA PHE A 123 7.86 -6.32 -6.68
C PHE A 123 7.64 -5.28 -7.77
N GLY A 124 6.64 -5.55 -8.61
CA GLY A 124 6.25 -4.62 -9.65
C GLY A 124 4.77 -4.78 -10.00
N GLU A 125 4.12 -3.68 -10.28
CA GLU A 125 2.74 -3.67 -10.68
C GLU A 125 2.52 -2.58 -11.74
N SER A 126 1.93 -2.98 -12.87
CA SER A 126 1.59 -2.06 -13.94
C SER A 126 0.33 -1.25 -13.61
N CYS A 127 0.27 -0.02 -14.12
CA CYS A 127 -0.95 0.80 -14.08
C CYS A 127 -2.16 0.13 -14.74
N THR A 128 -1.95 -0.89 -15.58
CA THR A 128 -3.03 -1.68 -16.18
C THR A 128 -3.90 -2.40 -15.15
N SER A 129 -3.36 -2.69 -13.96
CA SER A 129 -4.10 -3.30 -12.84
C SER A 129 -5.32 -2.50 -12.37
N TYR A 130 -5.36 -1.19 -12.66
CA TYR A 130 -6.55 -0.37 -12.39
C TYR A 130 -7.73 -0.70 -13.31
N ASN A 131 -7.47 -1.21 -14.51
CA ASN A 131 -8.50 -1.56 -15.49
C ASN A 131 -8.79 -3.05 -15.53
N ASP A 132 -7.78 -3.88 -15.24
CA ASP A 132 -7.86 -5.32 -15.29
C ASP A 132 -7.36 -5.94 -13.98
N PRO A 133 -8.27 -6.39 -13.10
CA PRO A 133 -7.90 -7.03 -11.84
C PRO A 133 -7.06 -8.31 -11.99
N SER A 134 -7.03 -8.96 -13.15
CA SER A 134 -6.15 -10.11 -13.39
C SER A 134 -4.66 -9.73 -13.40
N GLN A 135 -4.37 -8.44 -13.53
CA GLN A 135 -3.02 -7.86 -13.50
C GLN A 135 -2.57 -7.42 -12.11
N MET A 136 -3.32 -7.73 -11.04
CA MET A 136 -2.94 -7.40 -9.66
C MET A 136 -1.53 -7.93 -9.33
N GLY A 137 -0.64 -7.04 -8.89
CA GLY A 137 0.73 -7.38 -8.51
C GLY A 137 1.61 -7.83 -9.67
N ARG A 138 1.23 -7.57 -10.93
CA ARG A 138 2.00 -7.95 -12.11
C ARG A 138 2.62 -6.74 -12.80
N GLY A 139 3.92 -6.81 -13.01
CA GLY A 139 4.70 -5.78 -13.67
C GLY A 139 6.20 -5.97 -13.46
N GLU A 140 6.99 -5.16 -14.12
CA GLU A 140 8.44 -5.08 -13.91
C GLU A 140 8.74 -4.62 -12.48
N SER A 141 9.72 -5.25 -11.84
CA SER A 141 10.14 -4.88 -10.49
C SER A 141 10.66 -3.45 -10.45
N THR A 142 10.18 -2.68 -9.48
CA THR A 142 10.65 -1.33 -9.24
C THR A 142 11.15 -1.17 -7.80
N PRO A 143 12.11 -0.27 -7.55
CA PRO A 143 12.61 -0.01 -6.20
C PRO A 143 11.53 0.44 -5.22
N SER A 144 10.61 1.33 -5.64
CA SER A 144 9.56 1.80 -4.75
C SER A 144 8.52 0.72 -4.44
N GLN A 145 8.08 -0.07 -5.44
CA GLN A 145 7.12 -1.15 -5.22
C GLN A 145 7.75 -2.32 -4.46
N THR A 146 9.02 -2.63 -4.70
CA THR A 146 9.77 -3.60 -3.89
C THR A 146 9.87 -3.16 -2.44
N ALA A 147 10.13 -1.89 -2.19
CA ALA A 147 10.14 -1.36 -0.83
C ALA A 147 8.77 -1.45 -0.16
N TRP A 148 7.66 -1.22 -0.89
CA TRP A 148 6.33 -1.42 -0.36
C TRP A 148 6.06 -2.89 -0.03
N GLY A 149 6.35 -3.82 -0.94
CA GLY A 149 6.22 -5.25 -0.69
C GLY A 149 7.02 -5.69 0.54
N LEU A 150 8.28 -5.28 0.63
CA LEU A 150 9.16 -5.55 1.78
C LEU A 150 8.58 -5.01 3.10
N LEU A 151 8.10 -3.76 3.13
CA LEU A 151 7.47 -3.18 4.30
C LEU A 151 6.21 -3.94 4.72
N GLY A 152 5.42 -4.43 3.77
CA GLY A 152 4.26 -5.27 4.03
C GLY A 152 4.67 -6.61 4.63
N LEU A 153 5.64 -7.31 4.03
CA LEU A 153 6.14 -8.59 4.53
C LEU A 153 6.69 -8.49 5.97
N LEU A 154 7.43 -7.43 6.28
CA LEU A 154 8.02 -7.19 7.61
C LEU A 154 7.01 -6.94 8.73
N THR A 155 5.71 -6.87 8.44
CA THR A 155 4.68 -6.74 9.48
C THR A 155 4.37 -8.06 10.18
N VAL A 156 4.58 -9.19 9.49
CA VAL A 156 4.25 -10.54 9.97
C VAL A 156 5.48 -11.45 9.99
N ASN A 157 6.37 -11.28 8.99
CA ASN A 157 7.47 -12.19 8.77
C ASN A 157 8.75 -11.81 9.54
N SER A 158 9.53 -12.84 9.87
CA SER A 158 10.90 -12.65 10.37
C SER A 158 11.79 -11.99 9.30
N PRO A 159 12.80 -11.22 9.70
CA PRO A 159 13.83 -10.74 8.77
C PRO A 159 14.54 -11.86 7.98
N ASN A 160 14.58 -13.08 8.53
CA ASN A 160 15.20 -14.24 7.89
C ASN A 160 14.28 -14.98 6.91
N ASP A 161 13.07 -14.52 6.73
CA ASP A 161 12.13 -15.08 5.77
C ASP A 161 12.68 -14.98 4.32
N PRO A 162 12.60 -16.03 3.50
CA PRO A 162 13.17 -16.01 2.14
C PRO A 162 12.61 -14.88 1.26
N ALA A 163 11.32 -14.57 1.34
CA ALA A 163 10.73 -13.50 0.55
C ALA A 163 11.24 -12.12 1.01
N VAL A 164 11.46 -11.93 2.31
CA VAL A 164 12.08 -10.72 2.87
C VAL A 164 13.51 -10.59 2.39
N GLN A 165 14.32 -11.68 2.48
CA GLN A 165 15.71 -11.69 2.06
C GLN A 165 15.87 -11.39 0.56
N SER A 166 15.01 -11.97 -0.28
CA SER A 166 15.03 -11.71 -1.73
C SER A 166 14.70 -10.24 -2.06
N ALA A 167 13.72 -9.65 -1.37
CA ALA A 167 13.38 -8.23 -1.58
C ALA A 167 14.50 -7.29 -1.10
N VAL A 168 15.19 -7.64 -0.01
CA VAL A 168 16.37 -6.89 0.47
C VAL A 168 17.51 -7.00 -0.53
N ALA A 169 17.80 -8.20 -1.03
CA ALA A 169 18.85 -8.44 -2.03
C ALA A 169 18.58 -7.61 -3.30
N TYR A 170 17.34 -7.63 -3.82
CA TYR A 170 16.95 -6.82 -4.96
C TYR A 170 17.27 -5.33 -4.75
N LEU A 171 16.89 -4.75 -3.60
CA LEU A 171 17.15 -3.34 -3.32
C LEU A 171 18.63 -3.02 -3.21
N LEU A 172 19.42 -3.89 -2.59
CA LEU A 172 20.88 -3.69 -2.44
C LEU A 172 21.61 -3.80 -3.77
N GLU A 173 21.27 -4.79 -4.60
CA GLU A 173 21.89 -5.03 -5.90
C GLU A 173 21.56 -3.96 -6.94
N ARG A 174 20.40 -3.30 -6.80
CA ARG A 174 19.94 -2.24 -7.72
C ARG A 174 20.29 -0.84 -7.25
N GLN A 175 20.95 -0.70 -6.10
CA GLN A 175 21.45 0.60 -5.66
C GLN A 175 22.63 1.01 -6.55
N ASN A 176 22.54 2.21 -7.13
CA ASN A 176 23.61 2.75 -7.99
C ASN A 176 24.75 3.38 -7.17
N ASP A 177 25.86 3.74 -7.83
CA ASP A 177 27.08 4.30 -7.21
C ASP A 177 26.84 5.61 -6.44
N HIS A 178 25.74 6.29 -6.71
CA HIS A 178 25.33 7.50 -5.97
C HIS A 178 24.46 7.20 -4.73
N GLY A 179 24.29 5.91 -4.38
CA GLY A 179 23.46 5.49 -3.25
C GLY A 179 21.95 5.64 -3.49
N SER A 180 21.55 5.75 -4.74
CA SER A 180 20.19 5.94 -5.19
C SER A 180 19.70 4.74 -6.01
N TRP A 181 18.46 4.82 -6.50
CA TRP A 181 17.86 3.80 -7.39
C TRP A 181 17.31 4.46 -8.65
N ASP A 182 17.37 3.73 -9.75
CA ASP A 182 16.73 4.12 -11.00
C ASP A 182 15.37 3.42 -11.14
N GLU A 183 14.35 4.17 -11.57
CA GLU A 183 12.99 3.68 -11.72
C GLU A 183 12.34 4.36 -12.92
N GLN A 184 11.90 3.57 -13.91
CA GLN A 184 11.26 4.08 -15.12
C GLN A 184 9.73 4.06 -15.05
N PRO A 185 9.06 3.00 -14.52
CA PRO A 185 7.60 2.95 -14.46
C PRO A 185 6.98 4.06 -13.62
N PHE A 186 5.73 4.39 -13.94
CA PHE A 186 4.91 5.23 -13.08
C PHE A 186 4.41 4.40 -11.90
N THR A 187 4.64 4.89 -10.69
CA THR A 187 4.26 4.21 -9.44
C THR A 187 3.30 5.04 -8.58
N GLY A 188 2.96 6.22 -9.05
CA GLY A 188 1.94 7.08 -8.47
C GLY A 188 0.76 7.32 -9.40
N THR A 189 -0.34 7.78 -8.86
CA THR A 189 -1.52 8.17 -9.63
C THR A 189 -2.07 9.50 -9.16
N GLY A 190 -2.51 10.31 -10.11
CA GLY A 190 -3.35 11.47 -9.82
C GLY A 190 -4.81 11.04 -9.71
N PHE A 191 -5.35 10.52 -10.81
CA PHE A 191 -6.68 9.91 -10.83
C PHE A 191 -6.59 8.53 -11.50
N PRO A 192 -6.92 7.45 -10.77
CA PRO A 192 -6.90 6.09 -11.31
C PRO A 192 -7.67 5.99 -12.63
N LYS A 193 -7.10 5.28 -13.62
CA LYS A 193 -7.63 5.12 -14.98
C LYS A 193 -7.57 6.36 -15.86
N VAL A 194 -7.18 7.52 -15.34
CA VAL A 194 -7.13 8.78 -16.08
C VAL A 194 -5.69 9.20 -16.35
N PHE A 195 -4.87 9.39 -15.31
CA PHE A 195 -3.46 9.69 -15.48
C PHE A 195 -2.61 9.22 -14.30
N TYR A 196 -1.35 8.93 -14.58
CA TYR A 196 -0.38 8.39 -13.65
C TYR A 196 0.79 9.34 -13.48
N LEU A 197 1.44 9.26 -12.32
CA LEU A 197 2.49 10.17 -11.91
C LEU A 197 3.77 9.41 -11.59
N LYS A 198 4.90 10.02 -11.90
CA LYS A 198 6.22 9.58 -11.48
C LYS A 198 6.70 10.49 -10.37
N TYR A 199 6.56 10.03 -9.13
CA TYR A 199 7.09 10.73 -7.98
C TYR A 199 8.58 10.42 -7.82
N HIS A 200 9.46 11.30 -8.29
CA HIS A 200 10.91 11.08 -8.33
C HIS A 200 11.54 10.72 -6.98
N LEU A 201 10.94 11.15 -5.87
CA LEU A 201 11.44 10.84 -4.53
C LEU A 201 11.04 9.45 -4.03
N TYR A 202 10.04 8.78 -4.64
CA TYR A 202 9.58 7.45 -4.22
C TYR A 202 10.72 6.43 -4.26
N ARG A 203 11.48 6.41 -5.35
CA ARG A 203 12.64 5.54 -5.55
C ARG A 203 13.80 5.78 -4.56
N HIS A 204 13.77 6.87 -3.81
CA HIS A 204 14.78 7.19 -2.80
C HIS A 204 14.30 6.83 -1.40
N TYR A 205 13.25 7.47 -0.90
CA TYR A 205 12.89 7.33 0.50
C TYR A 205 12.20 6.02 0.84
N PHE A 206 11.45 5.38 -0.08
CA PHE A 206 10.83 4.10 0.23
C PHE A 206 11.85 2.96 0.38
N PRO A 207 12.82 2.76 -0.55
CA PRO A 207 13.90 1.80 -0.33
C PRO A 207 14.69 2.05 0.96
N MET A 208 15.09 3.30 1.21
CA MET A 208 15.79 3.64 2.45
C MET A 208 14.97 3.30 3.70
N PHE A 209 13.68 3.63 3.69
CA PHE A 209 12.78 3.33 4.81
C PHE A 209 12.61 1.82 5.01
N ALA A 210 12.43 1.06 3.95
CA ALA A 210 12.27 -0.39 4.01
C ALA A 210 13.54 -1.08 4.53
N LEU A 211 14.71 -0.69 4.02
CA LEU A 211 16.00 -1.22 4.47
C LEU A 211 16.31 -0.83 5.92
N ALA A 212 15.98 0.40 6.33
CA ALA A 212 16.12 0.83 7.72
C ALA A 212 15.23 0.00 8.66
N ARG A 213 13.98 -0.27 8.25
CA ARG A 213 13.06 -1.12 9.02
C ARG A 213 13.56 -2.57 9.10
N TYR A 214 14.02 -3.14 8.00
CA TYR A 214 14.65 -4.46 7.98
C TYR A 214 15.84 -4.52 8.96
N ARG A 215 16.77 -3.56 8.86
CA ARG A 215 17.96 -3.49 9.74
C ARG A 215 17.56 -3.38 11.21
N GLN A 216 16.51 -2.64 11.54
CA GLN A 216 16.02 -2.52 12.92
C GLN A 216 15.55 -3.87 13.46
N LEU A 217 14.82 -4.64 12.65
CA LEU A 217 14.28 -5.95 13.05
C LEU A 217 15.34 -7.06 13.06
N ALA A 218 16.34 -6.99 12.16
CA ALA A 218 17.42 -7.97 12.09
C ALA A 218 18.44 -7.86 13.22
N ARG A 219 18.40 -6.80 14.03
CA ARG A 219 19.31 -6.58 15.17
C ARG A 219 18.74 -7.08 16.50
N VAL A 220 17.50 -7.53 16.51
CA VAL A 220 16.80 -8.11 17.67
C VAL A 220 16.89 -9.63 17.61
#